data_c97b84362d958a458d9d333e23dea9e6
#
_entry.id   c97b84362d958a458d9d333e23dea9e6
#
_cell.length_a   1.000
_cell.length_b   1.000
_cell.length_c   1.000
_cell.angle_alpha   90.00
_cell.angle_beta   90.00
_cell.angle_gamma   90.00
#
_symmetry.space_group_name_H-M   'P 1'
#
loop_
_entity.id
_entity.type
_entity.pdbx_description
1 polymer ?
#
loop_
_entity_poly.entity_id
_entity_poly.type
_entity_poly.pdbx_seq_one_letter_code
_entity_poly.pdbx_strand_id
1 'polypeptide(L)'
;MKNVVFRLILLLAATGCTVLEDRLPCPCYLDIDYREVLSAAWPADWEGCVDVTLYAPPPVWTENRRMADCPDIEEVAVDKAQVRVVSLVHNRPLREFLSAGTAVTYEAGNQIDSLYVHTETVDCTGEEACSILRPHKQFSTLFFTDEAGGDICRSYNLVIRGSTCGFDAADFTAIDGAYLYTVQENDGAGRISVRIPRQRRSDLVLEFWDKDDHTRRFTSPVGLYLFAAGYDPDAIDLQDYTIRIDFRQALLYLRVSDWETERVFALYD
;
A
#
# COMPACT_ATOMS: atom_id res chain seq x y z
N MET A 1 -25.81 -3.29 -75.60
CA MET A 1 -25.99 -4.07 -74.38
C MET A 1 -24.70 -4.18 -73.54
N LYS A 2 -23.49 -4.43 -74.10
CA LYS A 2 -22.25 -4.57 -73.38
C LYS A 2 -21.83 -3.32 -72.50
N ASN A 3 -22.10 -2.12 -73.02
CA ASN A 3 -21.69 -0.86 -72.30
C ASN A 3 -22.66 -0.52 -71.14
N VAL A 4 -23.86 -1.01 -71.10
CA VAL A 4 -24.82 -0.79 -70.02
C VAL A 4 -24.50 -1.70 -68.85
N VAL A 5 -24.10 -2.95 -69.08
CA VAL A 5 -23.71 -3.91 -68.06
C VAL A 5 -22.40 -3.44 -67.35
N PHE A 6 -21.47 -2.92 -68.17
CA PHE A 6 -20.22 -2.42 -67.60
C PHE A 6 -20.40 -1.19 -66.70
N ARG A 7 -21.28 -0.27 -67.06
CA ARG A 7 -21.65 0.89 -66.25
C ARG A 7 -22.38 0.49 -64.96
N LEU A 8 -23.23 -0.55 -65.02
CA LEU A 8 -23.92 -1.06 -63.84
C LEU A 8 -22.99 -1.72 -62.84
N ILE A 9 -21.99 -2.45 -63.31
CA ILE A 9 -20.93 -3.06 -62.45
C ILE A 9 -20.06 -1.99 -61.80
N LEU A 10 -19.75 -0.92 -62.54
CA LEU A 10 -18.95 0.20 -61.97
C LEU A 10 -19.75 0.97 -60.91
N LEU A 11 -21.05 1.14 -61.06
CA LEU A 11 -21.92 1.77 -60.07
C LEU A 11 -22.08 0.90 -58.81
N LEU A 12 -22.17 -0.41 -58.95
CA LEU A 12 -22.22 -1.34 -57.80
C LEU A 12 -20.89 -1.42 -57.05
N ALA A 13 -19.77 -1.27 -57.73
CA ALA A 13 -18.44 -1.20 -57.08
C ALA A 13 -18.25 0.12 -56.32
N ALA A 14 -18.88 1.23 -56.77
CA ALA A 14 -18.76 2.51 -56.07
C ALA A 14 -19.69 2.64 -54.85
N THR A 15 -20.76 1.84 -54.78
CA THR A 15 -21.66 1.83 -53.60
C THR A 15 -21.20 0.86 -52.49
N GLY A 16 -20.21 -0.01 -52.78
CA GLY A 16 -19.70 -0.98 -51.81
C GLY A 16 -18.72 -0.40 -50.81
N CYS A 17 -18.35 0.87 -50.89
CA CYS A 17 -17.31 1.47 -50.03
C CYS A 17 -17.76 2.57 -49.09
N THR A 18 -19.05 2.69 -48.77
CA THR A 18 -19.53 3.71 -47.84
C THR A 18 -20.45 3.16 -46.75
N VAL A 19 -20.27 1.92 -46.35
CA VAL A 19 -20.55 1.59 -44.97
C VAL A 19 -19.27 2.00 -44.22
N LEU A 20 -19.16 3.27 -43.85
CA LEU A 20 -18.44 3.68 -42.67
C LEU A 20 -19.18 2.95 -41.52
N GLU A 21 -18.80 1.70 -41.28
CA GLU A 21 -19.01 1.14 -39.96
C GLU A 21 -18.39 2.19 -39.01
N ASP A 22 -19.22 2.74 -38.13
CA ASP A 22 -18.73 3.35 -36.88
C ASP A 22 -17.99 2.23 -36.16
N ARG A 23 -16.76 1.96 -36.59
CA ARG A 23 -15.86 1.10 -35.84
C ARG A 23 -15.59 1.89 -34.59
N LEU A 24 -16.17 1.47 -33.48
CA LEU A 24 -15.64 1.81 -32.17
C LEU A 24 -14.12 1.75 -32.29
N PRO A 25 -13.38 2.78 -31.88
CA PRO A 25 -11.93 2.76 -31.99
C PRO A 25 -11.44 1.44 -31.41
N CYS A 26 -10.60 0.70 -32.17
CA CYS A 26 -10.08 -0.57 -31.72
C CYS A 26 -9.49 -0.35 -30.30
N PRO A 27 -9.79 -1.21 -29.32
CA PRO A 27 -9.26 -1.08 -27.98
C PRO A 27 -7.72 -1.16 -27.99
N CYS A 28 -7.09 -0.72 -26.94
CA CYS A 28 -5.73 -1.12 -26.61
C CYS A 28 -5.80 -2.41 -25.77
N TYR A 29 -4.93 -3.36 -26.04
CA TYR A 29 -4.77 -4.55 -25.22
C TYR A 29 -3.65 -4.28 -24.20
N LEU A 30 -4.01 -4.16 -22.93
CA LEU A 30 -3.10 -3.88 -21.83
C LEU A 30 -2.75 -5.20 -21.12
N ASP A 31 -1.49 -5.60 -21.21
CA ASP A 31 -0.94 -6.73 -20.46
C ASP A 31 -0.63 -6.31 -19.04
N ILE A 32 -1.27 -6.94 -18.06
CA ILE A 32 -0.93 -6.83 -16.64
C ILE A 32 0.00 -8.00 -16.28
N ASP A 33 1.25 -7.68 -15.96
CA ASP A 33 2.29 -8.66 -15.65
C ASP A 33 2.44 -8.85 -14.13
N TYR A 34 2.06 -10.02 -13.62
CA TYR A 34 2.11 -10.39 -12.19
C TYR A 34 3.41 -11.08 -11.76
N ARG A 35 4.34 -11.37 -12.67
CA ARG A 35 5.52 -12.23 -12.40
C ARG A 35 6.40 -11.69 -11.29
N GLU A 36 6.61 -10.38 -11.17
CA GLU A 36 7.37 -9.80 -10.06
C GLU A 36 6.65 -9.99 -8.72
N VAL A 37 5.31 -9.84 -8.69
CA VAL A 37 4.50 -10.13 -7.49
C VAL A 37 4.61 -11.61 -7.12
N LEU A 38 4.45 -12.52 -8.08
CA LEU A 38 4.44 -13.97 -7.83
C LEU A 38 5.82 -14.50 -7.41
N SER A 39 6.91 -13.88 -7.87
CA SER A 39 8.28 -14.29 -7.54
C SER A 39 8.87 -13.62 -6.30
N ALA A 40 8.18 -12.64 -5.71
CA ALA A 40 8.65 -11.95 -4.52
C ALA A 40 8.71 -12.90 -3.30
N ALA A 41 9.63 -12.62 -2.38
CA ALA A 41 9.81 -13.43 -1.17
C ALA A 41 8.78 -13.02 -0.10
N TRP A 42 7.60 -13.59 -0.17
CA TRP A 42 6.55 -13.38 0.83
C TRP A 42 6.77 -14.27 2.08
N PRO A 43 6.28 -13.87 3.27
CA PRO A 43 6.26 -14.74 4.44
C PRO A 43 5.59 -16.08 4.16
N ALA A 44 6.09 -17.18 4.74
CA ALA A 44 5.62 -18.53 4.42
C ALA A 44 4.16 -18.82 4.79
N ASP A 45 3.61 -18.04 5.73
CA ASP A 45 2.21 -18.10 6.20
C ASP A 45 1.30 -17.08 5.51
N TRP A 46 1.78 -16.43 4.45
CA TRP A 46 1.05 -15.37 3.81
C TRP A 46 0.11 -15.89 2.71
N GLU A 47 -1.19 -15.78 2.97
CA GLU A 47 -2.23 -16.02 1.97
C GLU A 47 -2.53 -14.71 1.24
N GLY A 48 -1.64 -14.31 0.33
CA GLY A 48 -1.70 -13.02 -0.35
C GLY A 48 -2.91 -12.90 -1.29
N CYS A 49 -3.46 -11.69 -1.33
CA CYS A 49 -4.42 -11.24 -2.32
C CYS A 49 -3.82 -10.12 -3.16
N VAL A 50 -4.23 -10.04 -4.42
CA VAL A 50 -3.86 -8.99 -5.36
C VAL A 50 -5.12 -8.34 -5.89
N ASP A 51 -5.28 -7.05 -5.62
CA ASP A 51 -6.33 -6.23 -6.19
C ASP A 51 -5.73 -5.37 -7.28
N VAL A 52 -6.28 -5.37 -8.48
CA VAL A 52 -5.85 -4.49 -9.57
C VAL A 52 -7.02 -3.66 -10.04
N THR A 53 -6.83 -2.36 -10.16
CA THR A 53 -7.84 -1.44 -10.68
C THR A 53 -7.23 -0.56 -11.77
N LEU A 54 -7.90 -0.50 -12.91
CA LEU A 54 -7.56 0.38 -14.02
C LEU A 54 -8.47 1.61 -13.99
N TYR A 55 -7.87 2.79 -13.96
CA TYR A 55 -8.57 4.07 -13.95
C TYR A 55 -8.33 4.81 -15.26
N ALA A 56 -9.41 4.99 -16.03
CA ALA A 56 -9.55 6.06 -17.00
C ALA A 56 -10.88 6.74 -16.63
N PRO A 57 -10.87 7.75 -15.68
CA PRO A 57 -12.02 8.09 -14.83
C PRO A 57 -13.38 7.98 -15.52
N PRO A 58 -14.32 7.18 -15.00
CA PRO A 58 -14.29 6.33 -13.79
C PRO A 58 -13.45 5.05 -13.96
N PRO A 59 -13.27 4.21 -12.89
CA PRO A 59 -12.60 2.92 -13.02
C PRO A 59 -13.23 2.09 -14.14
N VAL A 60 -12.41 1.58 -15.07
CA VAL A 60 -12.88 0.83 -16.24
C VAL A 60 -12.80 -0.68 -16.04
N TRP A 61 -11.96 -1.12 -15.10
CA TRP A 61 -11.80 -2.53 -14.78
C TRP A 61 -11.27 -2.70 -13.35
N THR A 62 -11.72 -3.72 -12.65
CA THR A 62 -11.23 -4.08 -11.30
C THR A 62 -11.29 -5.59 -11.15
N GLU A 63 -10.20 -6.15 -10.64
CA GLU A 63 -10.07 -7.56 -10.32
C GLU A 63 -9.52 -7.74 -8.91
N ASN A 64 -10.02 -8.76 -8.20
CA ASN A 64 -9.52 -9.19 -6.89
C ASN A 64 -9.28 -10.70 -6.94
N ARG A 65 -8.07 -11.13 -6.65
CA ARG A 65 -7.67 -12.53 -6.71
C ARG A 65 -6.76 -12.91 -5.55
N ARG A 66 -6.82 -14.18 -5.17
CA ARG A 66 -5.73 -14.74 -4.36
C ARG A 66 -4.47 -14.82 -5.22
N MET A 67 -3.34 -14.55 -4.64
CA MET A 67 -2.05 -14.59 -5.35
C MET A 67 -1.81 -15.93 -6.05
N ALA A 68 -2.22 -17.03 -5.42
CA ALA A 68 -2.12 -18.38 -5.99
C ALA A 68 -2.97 -18.60 -7.26
N ASP A 69 -3.97 -17.76 -7.49
CA ASP A 69 -4.90 -17.84 -8.62
C ASP A 69 -4.57 -16.79 -9.72
N CYS A 70 -3.54 -15.94 -9.50
CA CYS A 70 -3.10 -14.96 -10.49
C CYS A 70 -2.39 -15.65 -11.68
N PRO A 71 -2.68 -15.26 -12.92
CA PRO A 71 -1.89 -15.67 -14.08
C PRO A 71 -0.53 -14.94 -14.08
N ASP A 72 0.43 -15.42 -14.87
CA ASP A 72 1.67 -14.68 -15.10
C ASP A 72 1.41 -13.35 -15.78
N ILE A 73 0.54 -13.35 -16.79
CA ILE A 73 0.11 -12.15 -17.55
C ILE A 73 -1.40 -12.25 -17.79
N GLU A 74 -2.08 -11.12 -17.67
CA GLU A 74 -3.49 -10.98 -17.98
C GLU A 74 -3.71 -9.84 -18.99
N GLU A 75 -4.32 -10.14 -20.11
CA GLU A 75 -4.67 -9.16 -21.13
C GLU A 75 -6.03 -8.54 -20.84
N VAL A 76 -6.09 -7.21 -20.80
CA VAL A 76 -7.32 -6.45 -20.58
C VAL A 76 -7.53 -5.46 -21.74
N ALA A 77 -8.70 -5.53 -22.40
CA ALA A 77 -9.07 -4.58 -23.42
C ALA A 77 -9.54 -3.26 -22.77
N VAL A 78 -8.87 -2.15 -23.09
CA VAL A 78 -9.20 -0.80 -22.58
C VAL A 78 -9.37 0.18 -23.74
N ASP A 79 -10.13 1.24 -23.51
CA ASP A 79 -10.22 2.33 -24.47
C ASP A 79 -8.86 3.02 -24.63
N LYS A 80 -8.57 3.51 -25.85
CA LYS A 80 -7.30 4.23 -26.13
C LYS A 80 -7.22 5.54 -25.36
N ALA A 81 -6.46 5.52 -24.26
CA ALA A 81 -6.29 6.64 -23.33
C ALA A 81 -5.02 6.48 -22.51
N GLN A 82 -4.72 7.46 -21.66
CA GLN A 82 -3.83 7.26 -20.53
C GLN A 82 -4.59 6.51 -19.43
N VAL A 83 -4.12 5.33 -19.07
CA VAL A 83 -4.74 4.47 -18.06
C VAL A 83 -3.84 4.42 -16.83
N ARG A 84 -4.38 4.73 -15.66
CA ARG A 84 -3.67 4.51 -14.40
C ARG A 84 -3.94 3.10 -13.91
N VAL A 85 -2.87 2.35 -13.69
CA VAL A 85 -2.87 1.04 -13.05
C VAL A 85 -2.58 1.23 -11.57
N VAL A 86 -3.43 0.71 -10.69
CA VAL A 86 -3.20 0.65 -9.24
C VAL A 86 -3.36 -0.80 -8.83
N SER A 87 -2.33 -1.36 -8.19
CA SER A 87 -2.40 -2.70 -7.59
C SER A 87 -2.11 -2.64 -6.10
N LEU A 88 -2.94 -3.34 -5.32
CA LEU A 88 -2.78 -3.53 -3.89
C LEU A 88 -2.47 -5.00 -3.63
N VAL A 89 -1.35 -5.27 -2.97
CA VAL A 89 -0.96 -6.63 -2.54
C VAL A 89 -0.99 -6.69 -1.03
N HIS A 90 -1.79 -7.60 -0.45
CA HIS A 90 -2.06 -7.67 0.99
C HIS A 90 -2.35 -9.10 1.45
N ASN A 91 -2.28 -9.38 2.75
CA ASN A 91 -2.41 -10.74 3.31
C ASN A 91 -3.86 -11.19 3.55
N ARG A 92 -4.83 -10.26 3.59
CA ARG A 92 -6.23 -10.56 3.87
C ARG A 92 -7.11 -9.76 2.94
N PRO A 93 -8.33 -10.27 2.61
CA PRO A 93 -9.26 -9.41 1.89
C PRO A 93 -9.45 -8.12 2.69
N LEU A 94 -9.06 -7.03 2.07
CA LEU A 94 -9.23 -5.68 2.62
C LEU A 94 -10.73 -5.47 2.80
N ARG A 95 -11.21 -5.37 4.03
CA ARG A 95 -12.65 -5.31 4.30
C ARG A 95 -13.28 -3.97 3.96
N GLU A 96 -12.51 -2.88 3.80
CA GLU A 96 -13.05 -1.52 3.74
C GLU A 96 -12.28 -0.57 2.83
N PHE A 97 -11.73 -1.05 1.71
CA PHE A 97 -10.93 -0.22 0.86
C PHE A 97 -11.56 0.04 -0.49
N LEU A 98 -11.42 1.30 -0.92
CA LEU A 98 -11.89 1.81 -2.20
C LEU A 98 -13.41 2.02 -2.27
N SER A 99 -13.98 2.72 -1.34
CA SER A 99 -15.22 3.44 -1.63
C SER A 99 -14.90 4.59 -2.58
N ALA A 100 -15.09 4.40 -3.87
CA ALA A 100 -15.05 5.43 -4.92
C ALA A 100 -13.71 6.19 -5.09
N GLY A 101 -12.57 5.49 -5.16
CA GLY A 101 -11.30 6.16 -5.46
C GLY A 101 -10.07 5.31 -5.08
N THR A 102 -8.92 5.93 -5.14
CA THR A 102 -7.63 5.33 -4.80
C THR A 102 -7.26 5.48 -3.32
N ALA A 103 -8.13 6.08 -2.51
CA ALA A 103 -7.89 6.31 -1.09
C ALA A 103 -7.86 5.01 -0.28
N VAL A 104 -6.77 4.78 0.42
CA VAL A 104 -6.58 3.68 1.38
C VAL A 104 -6.59 4.27 2.78
N THR A 105 -7.56 3.92 3.62
CA THR A 105 -7.67 4.40 5.00
C THR A 105 -7.70 3.25 5.98
N TYR A 106 -7.20 3.48 7.20
CA TYR A 106 -7.14 2.50 8.27
C TYR A 106 -8.10 2.86 9.39
N GLU A 107 -8.85 1.88 9.86
CA GLU A 107 -9.77 2.07 10.96
C GLU A 107 -9.00 2.21 12.28
N ALA A 108 -9.39 3.20 13.09
CA ALA A 108 -8.79 3.41 14.41
C ALA A 108 -9.07 2.21 15.34
N GLY A 109 -8.05 1.77 16.07
CA GLY A 109 -8.12 0.65 16.99
C GLY A 109 -7.63 -0.67 16.40
N ASN A 110 -7.51 -0.78 15.08
CA ASN A 110 -6.98 -1.96 14.41
C ASN A 110 -5.51 -1.80 14.04
N GLN A 111 -4.77 -2.90 14.09
CA GLN A 111 -3.44 -2.93 13.48
C GLN A 111 -3.60 -2.90 11.97
N ILE A 112 -2.82 -2.06 11.28
CA ILE A 112 -2.85 -2.03 9.83
C ILE A 112 -2.28 -3.32 9.24
N ASP A 113 -2.82 -3.74 8.10
CA ASP A 113 -2.30 -4.89 7.37
C ASP A 113 -0.97 -4.58 6.67
N SER A 114 -0.24 -5.63 6.32
CA SER A 114 0.91 -5.51 5.42
C SER A 114 0.38 -5.18 4.04
N LEU A 115 0.63 -3.97 3.58
CA LEU A 115 0.13 -3.46 2.31
C LEU A 115 1.29 -3.04 1.41
N TYR A 116 1.30 -3.57 0.19
CA TYR A 116 2.22 -3.19 -0.86
C TYR A 116 1.42 -2.64 -2.03
N VAL A 117 1.92 -1.60 -2.66
CA VAL A 117 1.19 -0.88 -3.71
C VAL A 117 2.08 -0.70 -4.92
N HIS A 118 1.52 -0.98 -6.10
CA HIS A 118 2.04 -0.53 -7.37
C HIS A 118 1.11 0.53 -7.94
N THR A 119 1.67 1.60 -8.49
CA THR A 119 0.91 2.59 -9.25
C THR A 119 1.74 3.16 -10.38
N GLU A 120 1.17 3.19 -11.56
CA GLU A 120 1.76 3.85 -12.73
C GLU A 120 0.69 4.36 -13.69
N THR A 121 1.06 5.25 -14.59
CA THR A 121 0.23 5.68 -15.70
C THR A 121 0.79 5.10 -16.98
N VAL A 122 -0.01 4.28 -17.66
CA VAL A 122 0.34 3.58 -18.90
C VAL A 122 -0.28 4.30 -20.09
N ASP A 123 0.51 4.48 -21.13
CA ASP A 123 0.01 5.04 -22.41
C ASP A 123 -0.63 3.93 -23.25
N CYS A 124 -1.96 3.85 -23.22
CA CYS A 124 -2.78 2.93 -23.99
C CYS A 124 -3.32 3.55 -25.29
N THR A 125 -2.67 4.59 -25.84
CA THR A 125 -3.09 5.18 -27.13
C THR A 125 -2.73 4.29 -28.34
N GLY A 126 -1.82 3.34 -28.17
CA GLY A 126 -1.42 2.32 -29.16
C GLY A 126 -2.43 1.17 -29.26
N GLU A 127 -1.99 0.06 -29.86
CA GLU A 127 -2.76 -1.19 -29.96
C GLU A 127 -2.45 -2.12 -28.77
N GLU A 128 -1.23 -2.06 -28.23
CA GLU A 128 -0.74 -2.88 -27.14
C GLU A 128 -0.02 -1.99 -26.12
N ALA A 129 -0.10 -2.35 -24.85
CA ALA A 129 0.61 -1.73 -23.74
C ALA A 129 0.92 -2.80 -22.67
N CYS A 130 1.80 -2.48 -21.74
CA CYS A 130 2.15 -3.41 -20.65
C CYS A 130 2.38 -2.65 -19.34
N SER A 131 1.92 -3.23 -18.25
CA SER A 131 2.17 -2.80 -16.86
C SER A 131 2.77 -3.95 -16.08
N ILE A 132 3.98 -3.76 -15.56
CA ILE A 132 4.64 -4.75 -14.69
C ILE A 132 4.36 -4.36 -13.24
N LEU A 133 3.59 -5.17 -12.52
CA LEU A 133 3.24 -4.90 -11.13
C LEU A 133 4.46 -5.04 -10.21
N ARG A 134 4.96 -3.91 -9.68
CA ARG A 134 6.06 -3.82 -8.72
C ARG A 134 5.54 -3.38 -7.35
N PRO A 135 5.30 -4.33 -6.43
CA PRO A 135 4.69 -4.00 -5.14
C PRO A 135 5.69 -3.26 -4.23
N HIS A 136 5.37 -2.04 -3.83
CA HIS A 136 6.15 -1.20 -2.93
C HIS A 136 5.51 -1.16 -1.54
N LYS A 137 6.34 -1.32 -0.50
CA LYS A 137 5.90 -1.40 0.88
C LYS A 137 5.39 -0.06 1.41
N GLN A 138 4.13 0.00 1.86
CA GLN A 138 3.45 1.22 2.29
C GLN A 138 3.21 1.31 3.81
N PHE A 139 3.91 0.53 4.60
CA PHE A 139 3.86 0.55 6.06
C PHE A 139 5.27 0.42 6.63
N SER A 140 5.48 0.92 7.86
CA SER A 140 6.69 0.60 8.62
C SER A 140 6.32 -0.29 9.79
N THR A 141 7.16 -1.29 10.07
CA THR A 141 7.01 -2.09 11.28
C THR A 141 7.93 -1.54 12.36
N LEU A 142 7.35 -1.18 13.49
CA LEU A 142 8.08 -0.81 14.69
C LEU A 142 8.22 -2.04 15.59
N PHE A 143 9.44 -2.46 15.85
CA PHE A 143 9.74 -3.54 16.77
C PHE A 143 10.17 -2.95 18.11
N PHE A 144 9.41 -3.25 19.16
CA PHE A 144 9.73 -2.80 20.52
C PHE A 144 10.32 -3.95 21.33
N THR A 145 11.45 -3.69 21.99
CA THR A 145 12.10 -4.66 22.89
C THR A 145 12.51 -3.96 24.17
N ASP A 146 12.37 -4.66 25.31
CA ASP A 146 12.97 -4.22 26.58
C ASP A 146 14.45 -4.63 26.61
N GLU A 147 15.35 -3.69 26.86
CA GLU A 147 16.79 -3.98 27.03
C GLU A 147 17.07 -4.91 28.24
N ALA A 148 16.20 -4.89 29.24
CA ALA A 148 16.26 -5.79 30.38
C ALA A 148 15.84 -7.24 30.04
N GLY A 149 15.30 -7.47 28.84
CA GLY A 149 14.71 -8.76 28.47
C GLY A 149 13.38 -9.02 29.18
N GLY A 150 12.73 -7.99 29.69
CA GLY A 150 11.41 -8.05 30.30
C GLY A 150 10.29 -8.06 29.27
N ASP A 151 9.10 -8.45 29.72
CA ASP A 151 7.88 -8.34 28.92
C ASP A 151 7.21 -6.98 29.20
N ILE A 152 7.33 -6.07 28.25
CA ILE A 152 6.74 -4.72 28.34
C ILE A 152 5.22 -4.83 28.52
N CYS A 153 4.57 -5.75 27.81
CA CYS A 153 3.12 -5.94 27.88
C CYS A 153 2.65 -6.49 29.22
N ARG A 154 3.53 -6.97 30.09
CA ARG A 154 3.13 -7.47 31.41
C ARG A 154 2.59 -6.35 32.30
N SER A 155 3.23 -5.18 32.26
CA SER A 155 2.91 -4.06 33.17
C SER A 155 2.21 -2.91 32.46
N TYR A 156 2.39 -2.79 31.14
CA TYR A 156 1.90 -1.64 30.38
C TYR A 156 1.06 -2.05 29.16
N ASN A 157 0.06 -1.24 28.87
CA ASN A 157 -0.55 -1.17 27.53
C ASN A 157 0.19 -0.07 26.75
N LEU A 158 0.67 -0.41 25.57
CA LEU A 158 1.28 0.56 24.66
C LEU A 158 0.20 1.07 23.72
N VAL A 159 0.07 2.38 23.64
CA VAL A 159 -0.86 3.04 22.72
C VAL A 159 -0.08 3.91 21.76
N ILE A 160 -0.26 3.69 20.46
CA ILE A 160 0.36 4.49 19.42
C ILE A 160 -0.72 5.38 18.80
N ARG A 161 -0.41 6.67 18.70
CA ARG A 161 -1.30 7.69 18.12
C ARG A 161 -0.56 8.50 17.07
N GLY A 162 -1.28 8.87 16.01
CA GLY A 162 -0.79 9.77 14.96
C GLY A 162 -1.94 10.49 14.28
N SER A 163 -1.61 11.40 13.37
CA SER A 163 -2.60 12.15 12.60
C SER A 163 -2.70 11.73 11.13
N THR A 164 -2.07 10.62 10.76
CA THR A 164 -2.18 10.04 9.41
C THR A 164 -2.92 8.72 9.49
N CYS A 165 -4.10 8.64 8.88
CA CYS A 165 -4.92 7.44 8.90
C CYS A 165 -4.90 6.64 7.59
N GLY A 166 -4.13 7.09 6.58
CA GLY A 166 -4.09 6.42 5.29
C GLY A 166 -3.30 7.18 4.25
N PHE A 167 -3.44 6.78 3.00
CA PHE A 167 -2.82 7.42 1.84
C PHE A 167 -3.65 7.22 0.57
N ASP A 168 -3.43 8.04 -0.43
CA ASP A 168 -3.96 7.82 -1.77
C ASP A 168 -3.01 6.89 -2.54
N ALA A 169 -3.50 5.73 -2.98
CA ALA A 169 -2.70 4.75 -3.70
C ALA A 169 -2.27 5.22 -5.11
N ALA A 170 -2.83 6.31 -5.62
CA ALA A 170 -2.47 6.85 -6.92
C ALA A 170 -1.16 7.65 -6.91
N ASP A 171 -0.82 8.30 -5.79
CA ASP A 171 0.33 9.18 -5.68
C ASP A 171 1.02 9.16 -4.31
N PHE A 172 0.57 8.26 -3.42
CA PHE A 172 1.05 8.11 -2.04
C PHE A 172 0.85 9.35 -1.15
N THR A 173 -0.04 10.28 -1.54
CA THR A 173 -0.40 11.43 -0.69
C THR A 173 -1.04 10.92 0.59
N ALA A 174 -0.52 11.36 1.75
CA ALA A 174 -1.05 10.97 3.04
C ALA A 174 -2.46 11.55 3.27
N ILE A 175 -3.33 10.74 3.88
CA ILE A 175 -4.67 11.15 4.29
C ILE A 175 -4.64 11.50 5.77
N ASP A 176 -4.97 12.75 6.08
CA ASP A 176 -5.06 13.22 7.47
C ASP A 176 -6.25 12.56 8.18
N GLY A 177 -6.01 12.11 9.40
CA GLY A 177 -7.02 11.49 10.25
C GLY A 177 -6.40 10.83 11.47
N ALA A 178 -7.21 10.52 12.47
CA ALA A 178 -6.71 9.89 13.69
C ALA A 178 -6.27 8.44 13.42
N TYR A 179 -4.98 8.17 13.64
CA TYR A 179 -4.46 6.81 13.79
C TYR A 179 -4.34 6.49 15.28
N LEU A 180 -4.87 5.36 15.70
CA LEU A 180 -4.81 4.88 17.06
C LEU A 180 -4.71 3.36 17.04
N TYR A 181 -3.70 2.81 17.71
CA TYR A 181 -3.61 1.38 17.95
C TYR A 181 -3.16 1.09 19.37
N THR A 182 -3.81 0.15 20.06
CA THR A 182 -3.42 -0.34 21.37
C THR A 182 -2.82 -1.73 21.21
N VAL A 183 -1.55 -1.87 21.58
CA VAL A 183 -0.86 -3.16 21.57
C VAL A 183 -1.40 -4.03 22.69
N GLN A 184 -1.91 -5.20 22.35
CA GLN A 184 -2.55 -6.09 23.29
C GLN A 184 -1.64 -7.24 23.74
N GLU A 185 -0.77 -7.71 22.86
CA GLU A 185 0.06 -8.90 23.08
C GLU A 185 1.47 -8.72 22.50
N ASN A 186 2.41 -9.49 23.03
CA ASN A 186 3.74 -9.66 22.47
C ASN A 186 3.81 -10.96 21.64
N ASP A 187 4.92 -11.18 20.94
CA ASP A 187 5.18 -12.37 20.12
C ASP A 187 5.55 -13.63 20.92
N GLY A 188 5.32 -13.65 22.23
CA GLY A 188 5.73 -14.73 23.14
C GLY A 188 7.21 -14.71 23.51
N ALA A 189 8.06 -13.97 22.80
CA ALA A 189 9.46 -13.74 23.10
C ALA A 189 9.72 -12.39 23.77
N GLY A 190 8.66 -11.66 24.15
CA GLY A 190 8.74 -10.34 24.76
C GLY A 190 8.96 -9.20 23.77
N ARG A 191 9.02 -9.48 22.47
CA ARG A 191 9.09 -8.48 21.41
C ARG A 191 7.68 -8.11 20.94
N ILE A 192 7.45 -6.83 20.79
CA ILE A 192 6.20 -6.30 20.24
C ILE A 192 6.48 -5.80 18.82
N SER A 193 5.60 -6.11 17.90
CA SER A 193 5.63 -5.56 16.54
C SER A 193 4.35 -4.79 16.24
N VAL A 194 4.50 -3.57 15.74
CA VAL A 194 3.38 -2.71 15.37
C VAL A 194 3.62 -2.15 13.98
N ARG A 195 2.69 -2.35 13.09
CA ARG A 195 2.71 -1.69 11.79
C ARG A 195 2.04 -0.33 11.88
N ILE A 196 2.72 0.68 11.36
CA ILE A 196 2.22 2.05 11.26
C ILE A 196 2.07 2.46 9.80
N PRO A 197 1.06 3.28 9.45
CA PRO A 197 0.93 3.83 8.10
C PRO A 197 2.08 4.80 7.82
N ARG A 198 2.28 5.13 6.55
CA ARG A 198 3.21 6.18 6.12
C ARG A 198 2.97 7.48 6.92
N GLN A 199 4.00 7.97 7.59
CA GLN A 199 3.93 9.17 8.43
C GLN A 199 4.56 10.34 7.68
N ARG A 200 3.81 11.41 7.43
CA ARG A 200 4.36 12.65 6.87
C ARG A 200 4.74 13.68 7.92
N ARG A 201 4.27 13.49 9.15
CA ARG A 201 4.52 14.37 10.28
C ARG A 201 5.20 13.59 11.39
N SER A 202 6.01 14.29 12.16
CA SER A 202 6.68 13.70 13.34
C SER A 202 5.77 13.64 14.58
N ASP A 203 4.47 13.65 14.40
CA ASP A 203 3.47 13.70 15.49
C ASP A 203 3.03 12.31 15.99
N LEU A 204 3.70 11.25 15.52
CA LEU A 204 3.48 9.92 16.07
C LEU A 204 3.96 9.86 17.52
N VAL A 205 3.07 9.46 18.41
CA VAL A 205 3.28 9.41 19.84
C VAL A 205 3.07 8.00 20.35
N LEU A 206 3.97 7.54 21.22
CA LEU A 206 3.87 6.31 21.99
C LEU A 206 3.51 6.64 23.42
N GLU A 207 2.42 6.09 23.93
CA GLU A 207 1.96 6.23 25.31
C GLU A 207 2.07 4.89 26.03
N PHE A 208 2.52 4.94 27.29
CA PHE A 208 2.56 3.80 28.18
C PHE A 208 1.52 3.97 29.30
N TRP A 209 0.59 3.06 29.34
CA TRP A 209 -0.50 3.05 30.30
C TRP A 209 -0.34 1.88 31.26
N ASP A 210 -0.27 2.17 32.54
CA ASP A 210 -0.22 1.15 33.59
C ASP A 210 -1.48 0.29 33.55
N LYS A 211 -1.32 -1.04 33.63
CA LYS A 211 -2.45 -1.97 33.58
C LYS A 211 -3.25 -2.03 34.87
N ASP A 212 -2.60 -1.75 36.02
CA ASP A 212 -3.24 -1.90 37.34
C ASP A 212 -4.15 -0.70 37.65
N ASP A 213 -3.67 0.52 37.44
CA ASP A 213 -4.41 1.73 37.79
C ASP A 213 -4.91 2.53 36.60
N HIS A 214 -4.66 2.05 35.36
CA HIS A 214 -5.08 2.68 34.11
C HIS A 214 -4.61 4.13 33.95
N THR A 215 -3.50 4.50 34.57
CA THR A 215 -2.90 5.83 34.40
C THR A 215 -1.84 5.83 33.32
N ARG A 216 -1.76 6.92 32.58
CA ARG A 216 -0.67 7.13 31.62
C ARG A 216 0.61 7.49 32.40
N ARG A 217 1.61 6.62 32.36
CA ARG A 217 2.89 6.83 33.05
C ARG A 217 3.79 7.79 32.32
N PHE A 218 3.90 7.61 31.01
CA PHE A 218 4.67 8.54 30.20
C PHE A 218 4.26 8.49 28.72
N THR A 219 4.74 9.49 27.99
CA THR A 219 4.49 9.70 26.56
C THR A 219 5.81 9.98 25.85
N SER A 220 6.05 9.32 24.74
CA SER A 220 7.24 9.52 23.91
C SER A 220 6.86 10.01 22.53
N PRO A 221 7.45 11.11 22.03
CA PRO A 221 7.26 11.58 20.66
C PRO A 221 8.07 10.72 19.69
N VAL A 222 7.72 9.44 19.55
CA VAL A 222 8.47 8.46 18.75
C VAL A 222 8.62 8.91 17.30
N GLY A 223 7.67 9.66 16.75
CA GLY A 223 7.76 10.22 15.42
C GLY A 223 8.96 11.15 15.24
N LEU A 224 9.25 12.02 16.20
CA LEU A 224 10.44 12.89 16.15
C LEU A 224 11.73 12.06 16.07
N TYR A 225 11.79 10.95 16.81
CA TYR A 225 12.97 10.10 16.82
C TYR A 225 13.12 9.29 15.55
N LEU A 226 12.01 8.80 14.98
CA LEU A 226 12.01 8.13 13.67
C LEU A 226 12.56 9.06 12.58
N PHE A 227 12.04 10.28 12.49
CA PHE A 227 12.53 11.27 11.52
C PHE A 227 14.00 11.64 11.76
N ALA A 228 14.43 11.80 13.02
CA ALA A 228 15.83 12.03 13.36
C ALA A 228 16.72 10.82 13.03
N ALA A 229 16.19 9.60 13.04
CA ALA A 229 16.88 8.37 12.65
C ALA A 229 16.93 8.15 11.13
N GLY A 230 16.28 8.98 10.33
CA GLY A 230 16.32 8.88 8.89
C GLY A 230 15.05 8.32 8.25
N TYR A 231 13.93 8.27 8.99
CA TYR A 231 12.65 7.95 8.38
C TYR A 231 12.36 8.92 7.22
N ASP A 232 12.23 8.38 6.03
CA ASP A 232 11.91 9.13 4.83
C ASP A 232 10.44 8.89 4.45
N PRO A 233 9.57 9.91 4.60
CA PRO A 233 8.17 9.79 4.23
C PRO A 233 7.94 9.67 2.72
N ASP A 234 8.92 10.02 1.90
CA ASP A 234 8.82 10.02 0.45
C ASP A 234 9.52 8.78 -0.17
N ALA A 235 10.12 7.92 0.67
CA ALA A 235 10.70 6.66 0.19
C ALA A 235 9.65 5.82 -0.53
N ILE A 236 10.03 5.20 -1.66
CA ILE A 236 9.12 4.34 -2.42
C ILE A 236 8.72 3.12 -1.59
N ASP A 237 9.68 2.53 -0.86
CA ASP A 237 9.50 1.45 0.11
C ASP A 237 9.83 1.95 1.51
N LEU A 238 8.90 1.79 2.45
CA LEU A 238 9.11 2.20 3.83
C LEU A 238 9.95 1.16 4.60
N GLN A 239 10.89 1.66 5.42
CA GLN A 239 11.76 0.84 6.25
C GLN A 239 11.09 0.43 7.57
N ASP A 240 11.63 -0.62 8.20
CA ASP A 240 11.26 -1.07 9.53
C ASP A 240 12.27 -0.54 10.55
N TYR A 241 11.82 -0.34 11.81
CA TYR A 241 12.63 0.23 12.87
C TYR A 241 12.56 -0.61 14.13
N THR A 242 13.69 -0.76 14.80
CA THR A 242 13.76 -1.39 16.13
C THR A 242 13.90 -0.31 17.21
N ILE A 243 13.01 -0.34 18.18
CA ILE A 243 12.95 0.58 19.30
C ILE A 243 13.26 -0.21 20.57
N ARG A 244 14.40 0.06 21.21
CA ARG A 244 14.80 -0.57 22.47
C ARG A 244 14.46 0.35 23.63
N ILE A 245 13.81 -0.18 24.63
CA ILE A 245 13.33 0.56 25.79
C ILE A 245 14.02 0.01 27.02
N ASP A 246 14.69 0.86 27.82
CA ASP A 246 15.28 0.48 29.10
C ASP A 246 14.47 1.10 30.25
N PHE A 247 13.72 0.29 30.96
CA PHE A 247 12.91 0.70 32.11
C PHE A 247 13.69 0.74 33.43
N ARG A 248 14.97 0.26 33.49
CA ARG A 248 15.73 0.13 34.73
C ARG A 248 16.34 1.42 35.23
N GLN A 249 16.61 2.32 34.32
CA GLN A 249 17.18 3.59 34.69
C GLN A 249 16.08 4.62 34.62
N ALA A 250 15.54 5.22 35.56
CA ALA A 250 14.46 6.23 35.52
C ALA A 250 14.48 7.18 34.26
N LEU A 251 15.38 6.93 33.35
CA LEU A 251 15.61 7.51 32.04
C LEU A 251 15.23 6.47 31.00
N LEU A 252 14.21 6.74 30.22
CA LEU A 252 13.89 5.95 29.03
C LEU A 252 14.90 6.29 27.94
N TYR A 253 15.65 5.28 27.52
CA TYR A 253 16.47 5.38 26.32
C TYR A 253 15.68 4.76 25.17
N LEU A 254 15.33 5.58 24.19
CA LEU A 254 14.82 5.09 22.92
C LEU A 254 16.00 4.91 21.99
N ARG A 255 16.33 3.67 21.64
CA ARG A 255 17.27 3.37 20.56
C ARG A 255 16.46 3.09 19.31
N VAL A 256 16.65 3.88 18.28
CA VAL A 256 16.08 3.65 16.96
C VAL A 256 17.21 3.17 16.08
N SER A 257 17.09 1.97 15.55
CA SER A 257 18.03 1.39 14.60
C SER A 257 17.30 0.98 13.31
N ASP A 258 17.86 1.35 12.20
CA ASP A 258 17.61 0.75 10.91
C ASP A 258 18.75 -0.23 10.56
N TRP A 259 18.84 -0.64 9.31
CA TRP A 259 19.88 -1.57 8.84
C TRP A 259 21.31 -1.01 8.93
N GLU A 260 21.46 0.31 8.91
CA GLU A 260 22.75 1.00 8.75
C GLU A 260 23.13 1.88 9.95
N THR A 261 22.15 2.36 10.71
CA THR A 261 22.37 3.34 11.77
C THR A 261 21.68 2.96 13.08
N GLU A 262 22.35 3.24 14.19
CA GLU A 262 21.77 3.20 15.53
C GLU A 262 21.86 4.60 16.16
N ARG A 263 20.72 5.15 16.59
CA ARG A 263 20.65 6.43 17.31
C ARG A 263 20.01 6.23 18.67
N VAL A 264 20.62 6.85 19.67
CA VAL A 264 20.16 6.78 21.06
C VAL A 264 19.58 8.12 21.47
N PHE A 265 18.35 8.10 21.94
CA PHE A 265 17.66 9.28 22.46
C PHE A 265 17.36 9.06 23.94
N ALA A 266 17.74 10.02 24.80
CA ALA A 266 17.33 10.03 26.20
C ALA A 266 15.97 10.73 26.29
N LEU A 267 15.00 10.08 26.91
CA LEU A 267 13.69 10.65 27.18
C LEU A 267 13.71 11.22 28.59
N TYR A 268 13.55 12.53 28.70
CA TYR A 268 13.38 13.22 29.97
C TYR A 268 11.91 13.48 30.22
N ASP A 269 11.45 13.28 31.46
CA ASP A 269 10.12 13.71 31.90
C ASP A 269 9.99 15.24 31.89
#